data_6899d8c2cdf52f3401772367267955a6
#
_entry.id   6899d8c2cdf52f3401772367267955a6
#
_cell.length_a   1.000
_cell.length_b   1.000
_cell.length_c   1.000
_cell.angle_alpha   90.00
_cell.angle_beta   90.00
_cell.angle_gamma   90.00
#
_symmetry.space_group_name_H-M   'P 1'
#
loop_
_entity.id
_entity.type
_entity.pdbx_description
1 polymer ?
#
loop_
_entity_poly.entity_id
_entity_poly.type
_entity_poly.pdbx_seq_one_letter_code
_entity_poly.pdbx_strand_id
1 'polypeptide(L)'
;MIKVRHPVGKGRRIQLVTGRVHPKLAKDISDRLEVPLSDVEVSNFANGEVRLRVNESLRGDDVFIIQAHYGPIHEALFEQLLMIDAAKRASARSITAVCPFLGYARQDRKAGGREPIGARLIIDMLTAAGADRIMSVDLHSGQTQGFFNGPFDHLIAMPIFKRWITENYNPKDIVMVSPDAGRVKMSERYSTSLGTDLAIIHKHRSTTVKNKSEARYLIGDVKGKICMTFDDMIDTAGTITTAAELLLKQGAKEVIALSTHGVFSGPALERLKGSKFSKIVVSDTLPAPANDAGGKIVTLSIAPLIADTIAAIFADESVSALFEGNNQI
;
A
#
# COMPACT_ATOMS: atom_id res chain seq x y z
N MET A 1 13.73 -3.26 17.95
CA MET A 1 12.46 -3.39 18.70
C MET A 1 12.39 -2.22 19.66
N ILE A 2 11.66 -1.16 19.27
CA ILE A 2 11.43 0.00 20.13
C ILE A 2 10.40 -0.45 21.17
N LYS A 3 10.81 -0.58 22.43
CA LYS A 3 9.85 -0.81 23.52
C LYS A 3 9.12 0.50 23.75
N VAL A 4 7.87 0.59 23.33
CA VAL A 4 6.98 1.65 23.77
C VAL A 4 6.78 1.44 25.26
N ARG A 5 7.58 2.11 26.09
CA ARG A 5 7.28 2.26 27.50
C ARG A 5 6.08 3.20 27.54
N HIS A 6 4.96 2.75 28.10
CA HIS A 6 3.89 3.67 28.48
C HIS A 6 4.52 4.82 29.27
N PRO A 7 4.60 6.04 28.72
CA PRO A 7 5.14 7.13 29.50
C PRO A 7 4.11 7.48 30.59
N VAL A 8 4.39 7.05 31.78
CA VAL A 8 3.77 7.63 32.99
C VAL A 8 4.34 9.02 33.13
N GLY A 9 3.82 9.95 32.36
CA GLY A 9 4.27 11.33 32.31
C GLY A 9 3.26 12.21 31.58
N LYS A 10 2.30 12.75 32.28
CA LYS A 10 1.33 13.76 31.81
C LYS A 10 0.32 13.31 30.72
N GLY A 11 -0.44 12.23 30.94
CA GLY A 11 -1.76 12.09 30.34
C GLY A 11 -1.87 11.87 28.81
N ARG A 12 -0.76 11.72 28.07
CA ARG A 12 -0.74 11.48 26.63
C ARG A 12 -0.83 9.98 26.35
N ARG A 13 -1.78 9.54 25.55
CA ARG A 13 -1.96 8.12 25.18
C ARG A 13 -2.12 7.99 23.69
N ILE A 14 -1.78 6.81 23.17
CA ILE A 14 -2.14 6.39 21.81
C ILE A 14 -3.58 5.87 21.87
N GLN A 15 -4.42 6.32 20.95
CA GLN A 15 -5.73 5.76 20.67
C GLN A 15 -5.72 5.20 19.24
N LEU A 16 -6.06 3.91 19.11
CA LEU A 16 -6.14 3.23 17.81
C LEU A 16 -7.60 3.07 17.43
N VAL A 17 -8.05 3.84 16.45
CA VAL A 17 -9.43 3.82 15.94
C VAL A 17 -9.42 3.13 14.57
N THR A 18 -10.35 2.22 14.32
CA THR A 18 -10.43 1.51 13.04
C THR A 18 -11.86 1.42 12.53
N GLY A 19 -12.02 1.48 11.20
CA GLY A 19 -13.27 1.17 10.54
C GLY A 19 -13.40 -0.31 10.18
N ARG A 20 -14.39 -0.62 9.32
CA ARG A 20 -14.83 -1.99 9.01
C ARG A 20 -14.00 -2.69 7.94
N VAL A 21 -13.14 -1.98 7.18
CA VAL A 21 -12.51 -2.54 5.96
C VAL A 21 -11.44 -3.58 6.28
N HIS A 22 -10.58 -3.33 7.27
CA HIS A 22 -9.46 -4.25 7.53
C HIS A 22 -9.20 -4.45 9.03
N PRO A 23 -10.16 -5.03 9.78
CA PRO A 23 -10.05 -5.21 11.23
C PRO A 23 -8.86 -6.10 11.64
N LYS A 24 -8.48 -7.07 10.78
CA LYS A 24 -7.31 -7.91 11.04
C LYS A 24 -6.01 -7.11 11.09
N LEU A 25 -5.75 -6.24 10.12
CA LEU A 25 -4.55 -5.40 10.11
C LEU A 25 -4.51 -4.47 11.33
N ALA A 26 -5.66 -3.86 11.67
CA ALA A 26 -5.75 -3.01 12.84
C ALA A 26 -5.45 -3.79 14.15
N LYS A 27 -5.94 -5.03 14.25
CA LYS A 27 -5.64 -5.93 15.37
C LYS A 27 -4.15 -6.28 15.44
N ASP A 28 -3.54 -6.63 14.30
CA ASP A 28 -2.12 -6.97 14.24
C ASP A 28 -1.23 -5.77 14.64
N ILE A 29 -1.63 -4.54 14.27
CA ILE A 29 -0.98 -3.29 14.70
C ILE A 29 -1.15 -3.09 16.21
N SER A 30 -2.37 -3.24 16.72
CA SER A 30 -2.70 -3.15 18.13
C SER A 30 -1.88 -4.11 18.99
N ASP A 31 -1.77 -5.37 18.57
CA ASP A 31 -1.01 -6.40 19.26
C ASP A 31 0.49 -6.08 19.30
N ARG A 32 1.04 -5.56 18.20
CA ARG A 32 2.45 -5.19 18.15
C ARG A 32 2.79 -3.96 19.00
N LEU A 33 1.86 -3.01 19.10
CA LEU A 33 2.02 -1.82 19.95
C LEU A 33 1.71 -2.10 21.42
N GLU A 34 1.06 -3.23 21.72
CA GLU A 34 0.49 -3.52 23.04
C GLU A 34 -0.53 -2.43 23.49
N VAL A 35 -1.23 -1.82 22.50
CA VAL A 35 -2.26 -0.81 22.69
C VAL A 35 -3.59 -1.35 22.18
N PRO A 36 -4.65 -1.43 23.00
CA PRO A 36 -5.93 -1.94 22.56
C PRO A 36 -6.57 -1.03 21.50
N LEU A 37 -7.37 -1.62 20.62
CA LEU A 37 -8.24 -0.85 19.72
C LEU A 37 -9.34 -0.17 20.56
N SER A 38 -9.64 1.08 20.22
CA SER A 38 -10.77 1.81 20.79
C SER A 38 -12.08 1.13 20.38
N ASP A 39 -13.05 1.16 21.30
CA ASP A 39 -14.40 0.66 21.03
C ASP A 39 -15.16 1.64 20.12
N VAL A 40 -15.45 1.19 18.90
CA VAL A 40 -16.11 1.98 17.86
C VAL A 40 -17.33 1.24 17.34
N GLU A 41 -18.48 1.85 17.48
CA GLU A 41 -19.71 1.39 16.84
C GLU A 41 -19.83 1.98 15.43
N VAL A 42 -19.87 1.12 14.40
CA VAL A 42 -20.13 1.53 13.02
C VAL A 42 -21.32 0.76 12.50
N SER A 43 -22.31 1.47 12.00
CA SER A 43 -23.52 0.90 11.39
C SER A 43 -24.00 1.79 10.23
N ASN A 44 -24.99 1.34 9.49
CA ASN A 44 -25.62 2.16 8.47
C ASN A 44 -27.08 2.44 8.83
N PHE A 45 -27.53 3.66 8.54
CA PHE A 45 -28.95 3.98 8.51
C PHE A 45 -29.64 3.26 7.35
N ALA A 46 -30.96 3.16 7.39
CA ALA A 46 -31.74 2.49 6.34
C ALA A 46 -31.56 3.09 4.94
N ASN A 47 -31.19 4.36 4.84
CA ASN A 47 -30.88 5.07 3.58
C ASN A 47 -29.43 4.87 3.11
N GLY A 48 -28.61 4.08 3.85
CA GLY A 48 -27.21 3.78 3.52
C GLY A 48 -26.17 4.74 4.11
N GLU A 49 -26.56 5.79 4.80
CA GLU A 49 -25.61 6.67 5.48
C GLU A 49 -24.91 5.96 6.63
N VAL A 50 -23.61 6.18 6.75
CA VAL A 50 -22.79 5.61 7.84
C VAL A 50 -23.09 6.34 9.13
N ARG A 51 -23.39 5.59 10.19
CA ARG A 51 -23.45 6.05 11.57
C ARG A 51 -22.23 5.55 12.32
N LEU A 52 -21.56 6.44 13.04
CA LEU A 52 -20.35 6.13 13.81
C LEU A 52 -20.40 6.72 15.19
N ARG A 53 -19.88 5.97 16.18
CA ARG A 53 -19.66 6.44 17.55
C ARG A 53 -18.40 5.80 18.12
N VAL A 54 -17.53 6.62 18.70
CA VAL A 54 -16.42 6.16 19.53
C VAL A 54 -16.89 6.18 20.97
N ASN A 55 -16.85 5.04 21.66
CA ASN A 55 -17.37 4.88 23.02
C ASN A 55 -16.38 5.31 24.11
N GLU A 56 -15.13 5.59 23.75
CA GLU A 56 -14.09 6.03 24.66
C GLU A 56 -13.78 7.53 24.53
N SER A 57 -13.20 8.10 25.59
CA SER A 57 -12.74 9.48 25.56
C SER A 57 -11.44 9.59 24.77
N LEU A 58 -11.44 10.42 23.72
CA LEU A 58 -10.27 10.74 22.90
C LEU A 58 -9.59 12.07 23.31
N ARG A 59 -10.08 12.72 24.37
CA ARG A 59 -9.63 14.05 24.76
C ARG A 59 -8.17 14.07 25.17
N GLY A 60 -7.36 14.88 24.45
CA GLY A 60 -5.95 15.09 24.74
C GLY A 60 -5.02 13.94 24.32
N ASP A 61 -5.57 12.90 23.70
CA ASP A 61 -4.81 11.75 23.21
C ASP A 61 -4.37 11.93 21.75
N ASP A 62 -3.36 11.17 21.32
CA ASP A 62 -2.94 11.06 19.93
C ASP A 62 -3.72 9.93 19.25
N VAL A 63 -4.56 10.28 18.31
CA VAL A 63 -5.50 9.37 17.67
C VAL A 63 -4.97 8.94 16.28
N PHE A 64 -4.80 7.63 16.09
CA PHE A 64 -4.44 7.02 14.82
C PHE A 64 -5.65 6.30 14.24
N ILE A 65 -6.14 6.79 13.10
CA ILE A 65 -7.37 6.29 12.45
C ILE A 65 -6.98 5.40 11.28
N ILE A 66 -7.06 4.08 11.49
CA ILE A 66 -6.60 3.05 10.56
C ILE A 66 -7.75 2.65 9.64
N GLN A 67 -7.68 3.01 8.36
CA GLN A 67 -8.68 2.64 7.37
C GLN A 67 -8.06 2.54 5.97
N ALA A 68 -8.11 1.37 5.34
CA ALA A 68 -7.79 1.21 3.93
C ALA A 68 -8.98 1.66 3.06
N HIS A 69 -8.73 2.37 1.97
CA HIS A 69 -9.78 2.79 1.04
C HIS A 69 -10.07 1.68 0.02
N TYR A 70 -10.76 0.62 0.46
CA TYR A 70 -11.03 -0.59 -0.33
C TYR A 70 -12.45 -1.13 -0.09
N GLY A 71 -12.88 -2.09 -0.91
CA GLY A 71 -14.24 -2.64 -0.87
C GLY A 71 -15.24 -1.65 -1.46
N PRO A 72 -16.30 -1.26 -0.76
CA PRO A 72 -17.09 -0.09 -1.15
C PRO A 72 -16.27 1.17 -0.84
N ILE A 73 -15.39 1.56 -1.76
CA ILE A 73 -14.34 2.58 -1.54
C ILE A 73 -14.88 3.90 -1.01
N HIS A 74 -16.07 4.31 -1.47
CA HIS A 74 -16.69 5.56 -1.02
C HIS A 74 -17.16 5.47 0.43
N GLU A 75 -17.72 4.31 0.83
CA GLU A 75 -18.13 4.05 2.20
C GLU A 75 -16.92 4.01 3.14
N ALA A 76 -15.87 3.29 2.74
CA ALA A 76 -14.61 3.23 3.49
C ALA A 76 -13.99 4.62 3.73
N LEU A 77 -14.00 5.47 2.70
CA LEU A 77 -13.53 6.83 2.79
C LEU A 77 -14.39 7.66 3.74
N PHE A 78 -15.74 7.59 3.62
CA PHE A 78 -16.64 8.32 4.50
C PHE A 78 -16.53 7.85 5.95
N GLU A 79 -16.34 6.55 6.21
CA GLU A 79 -16.05 6.06 7.57
C GLU A 79 -14.82 6.76 8.15
N GLN A 80 -13.74 6.84 7.39
CA GLN A 80 -12.53 7.50 7.87
C GLN A 80 -12.74 8.99 8.13
N LEU A 81 -13.44 9.70 7.25
CA LEU A 81 -13.77 11.10 7.44
C LEU A 81 -14.62 11.33 8.72
N LEU A 82 -15.61 10.48 8.95
CA LEU A 82 -16.45 10.55 10.14
C LEU A 82 -15.67 10.25 11.43
N MET A 83 -14.73 9.28 11.41
CA MET A 83 -13.84 9.00 12.54
C MET A 83 -12.92 10.19 12.84
N ILE A 84 -12.39 10.85 11.82
CA ILE A 84 -11.54 12.05 11.95
C ILE A 84 -12.37 13.20 12.57
N ASP A 85 -13.59 13.48 12.06
CA ASP A 85 -14.46 14.53 12.59
C ASP A 85 -14.87 14.23 14.03
N ALA A 86 -15.18 12.97 14.36
CA ALA A 86 -15.49 12.56 15.73
C ALA A 86 -14.32 12.79 16.68
N ALA A 87 -13.09 12.43 16.30
CA ALA A 87 -11.89 12.66 17.08
C ALA A 87 -11.60 14.16 17.29
N LYS A 88 -11.76 14.97 16.24
CA LYS A 88 -11.63 16.43 16.30
C LYS A 88 -12.63 17.04 17.29
N ARG A 89 -13.91 16.66 17.20
CA ARG A 89 -14.96 17.14 18.12
C ARG A 89 -14.79 16.64 19.56
N ALA A 90 -14.16 15.46 19.73
CA ALA A 90 -13.80 14.92 21.03
C ALA A 90 -12.55 15.57 21.63
N SER A 91 -11.96 16.59 20.99
CA SER A 91 -10.76 17.32 21.42
C SER A 91 -9.53 16.40 21.51
N ALA A 92 -9.33 15.52 20.54
CA ALA A 92 -8.08 14.82 20.35
C ALA A 92 -6.91 15.83 20.25
N ARG A 93 -5.73 15.45 20.71
CA ARG A 93 -4.53 16.30 20.67
C ARG A 93 -3.96 16.36 19.25
N SER A 94 -3.89 15.23 18.59
CA SER A 94 -3.47 15.08 17.21
C SER A 94 -4.25 13.93 16.55
N ILE A 95 -4.48 14.05 15.26
CA ILE A 95 -5.24 13.08 14.47
C ILE A 95 -4.41 12.65 13.27
N THR A 96 -3.99 11.41 13.24
CA THR A 96 -3.27 10.80 12.10
C THR A 96 -4.20 9.91 11.30
N ALA A 97 -4.44 10.26 10.03
CA ALA A 97 -5.14 9.40 9.09
C ALA A 97 -4.16 8.32 8.57
N VAL A 98 -4.29 7.09 9.04
CA VAL A 98 -3.50 5.94 8.59
C VAL A 98 -4.25 5.26 7.47
N CYS A 99 -3.76 5.44 6.23
CA CYS A 99 -4.33 4.89 5.00
C CYS A 99 -3.37 3.83 4.43
N PRO A 100 -3.41 2.56 4.89
CA PRO A 100 -2.51 1.53 4.35
C PRO A 100 -2.57 1.47 2.81
N PHE A 101 -3.75 1.67 2.25
CA PHE A 101 -3.98 1.94 0.84
C PHE A 101 -4.78 3.24 0.70
N LEU A 102 -4.19 4.24 0.04
CA LEU A 102 -4.85 5.51 -0.27
C LEU A 102 -5.63 5.38 -1.58
N GLY A 103 -6.95 5.44 -1.49
CA GLY A 103 -7.81 5.44 -2.66
C GLY A 103 -7.62 6.67 -3.53
N TYR A 104 -7.98 6.55 -4.82
CA TYR A 104 -7.82 7.63 -5.82
C TYR A 104 -6.37 8.05 -6.11
N ALA A 105 -5.35 7.43 -5.53
CA ALA A 105 -3.95 7.79 -5.73
C ALA A 105 -3.50 7.70 -7.20
N ARG A 106 -4.21 6.94 -8.06
CA ARG A 106 -3.96 6.86 -9.51
C ARG A 106 -4.43 8.10 -10.28
N GLN A 107 -5.23 8.97 -9.66
CA GLN A 107 -5.71 10.23 -10.23
C GLN A 107 -4.92 11.41 -9.65
N ASP A 108 -3.59 11.33 -9.69
CA ASP A 108 -2.66 12.31 -9.15
C ASP A 108 -2.44 13.52 -10.08
N ARG A 109 -2.84 13.40 -11.34
CA ARG A 109 -2.73 14.42 -12.38
C ARG A 109 -3.82 14.27 -13.43
N LYS A 110 -4.03 15.32 -14.20
CA LYS A 110 -4.88 15.26 -15.39
C LYS A 110 -4.15 14.55 -16.52
N ALA A 111 -4.72 13.50 -17.06
CA ALA A 111 -4.25 12.83 -18.28
C ALA A 111 -4.81 13.51 -19.55
N GLY A 112 -5.94 14.20 -19.42
CA GLY A 112 -6.61 14.96 -20.47
C GLY A 112 -7.29 16.24 -19.96
N GLY A 113 -7.86 17.00 -20.86
CA GLY A 113 -8.63 18.19 -20.51
C GLY A 113 -9.91 17.83 -19.74
N ARG A 114 -10.29 18.67 -18.76
CA ARG A 114 -11.54 18.57 -17.97
C ARG A 114 -11.61 17.36 -17.02
N GLU A 115 -10.50 16.70 -16.74
CA GLU A 115 -10.42 15.65 -15.75
C GLU A 115 -10.19 16.21 -14.34
N PRO A 116 -10.68 15.55 -13.28
CA PRO A 116 -10.37 15.92 -11.90
C PRO A 116 -8.94 15.46 -11.53
N ILE A 117 -8.47 15.94 -10.38
CA ILE A 117 -7.32 15.40 -9.67
C ILE A 117 -7.87 14.75 -8.39
N GLY A 118 -8.28 13.47 -8.51
CA GLY A 118 -8.99 12.76 -7.44
C GLY A 118 -8.14 12.61 -6.17
N ALA A 119 -6.84 12.35 -6.31
CA ALA A 119 -5.93 12.24 -5.18
C ALA A 119 -5.89 13.54 -4.35
N ARG A 120 -5.86 14.70 -5.01
CA ARG A 120 -5.91 16.01 -4.33
C ARG A 120 -7.23 16.20 -3.59
N LEU A 121 -8.35 15.87 -4.22
CA LEU A 121 -9.68 15.99 -3.60
C LEU A 121 -9.78 15.16 -2.32
N ILE A 122 -9.30 13.90 -2.34
CA ILE A 122 -9.34 13.05 -1.15
C ILE A 122 -8.49 13.62 -0.02
N ILE A 123 -7.29 14.13 -0.32
CA ILE A 123 -6.43 14.74 0.67
C ILE A 123 -7.06 16.01 1.25
N ASP A 124 -7.69 16.85 0.41
CA ASP A 124 -8.41 18.02 0.88
C ASP A 124 -9.59 17.65 1.79
N MET A 125 -10.30 16.56 1.51
CA MET A 125 -11.38 16.05 2.36
C MET A 125 -10.86 15.56 3.72
N LEU A 126 -9.77 14.79 3.77
CA LEU A 126 -9.11 14.36 5.00
C LEU A 126 -8.66 15.57 5.85
N THR A 127 -8.09 16.57 5.19
CA THR A 127 -7.68 17.83 5.82
C THR A 127 -8.87 18.61 6.40
N ALA A 128 -9.94 18.75 5.64
CA ALA A 128 -11.15 19.46 6.07
C ALA A 128 -11.83 18.75 7.25
N ALA A 129 -11.84 17.41 7.25
CA ALA A 129 -12.34 16.61 8.36
C ALA A 129 -11.52 16.84 9.65
N GLY A 130 -10.22 17.13 9.55
CA GLY A 130 -9.38 17.48 10.68
C GLY A 130 -8.15 16.61 10.88
N ALA A 131 -7.66 15.93 9.83
CA ALA A 131 -6.39 15.21 9.91
C ALA A 131 -5.22 16.19 10.03
N ASP A 132 -4.39 16.02 11.06
CA ASP A 132 -3.16 16.78 11.28
C ASP A 132 -1.97 16.14 10.57
N ARG A 133 -2.05 14.84 10.28
CA ARG A 133 -1.02 14.01 9.64
C ARG A 133 -1.69 12.94 8.79
N ILE A 134 -1.05 12.58 7.68
CA ILE A 134 -1.45 11.45 6.85
C ILE A 134 -0.29 10.45 6.78
N MET A 135 -0.62 9.16 6.87
CA MET A 135 0.32 8.05 6.69
C MET A 135 -0.22 7.12 5.61
N SER A 136 0.61 6.73 4.64
CA SER A 136 0.22 5.76 3.62
C SER A 136 1.42 4.92 3.19
N VAL A 137 1.15 3.74 2.61
CA VAL A 137 2.20 2.81 2.14
C VAL A 137 2.24 2.85 0.61
N ASP A 138 3.43 2.91 0.02
CA ASP A 138 3.72 2.85 -1.42
C ASP A 138 2.68 3.57 -2.29
N LEU A 139 2.67 4.89 -2.20
CA LEU A 139 1.82 5.74 -3.03
C LEU A 139 2.07 5.47 -4.52
N HIS A 140 1.01 5.45 -5.33
CA HIS A 140 1.10 5.33 -6.78
C HIS A 140 2.03 6.39 -7.39
N SER A 141 2.04 7.57 -6.80
CA SER A 141 2.89 8.71 -7.16
C SER A 141 3.36 9.40 -5.89
N GLY A 142 4.68 9.52 -5.70
CA GLY A 142 5.27 10.17 -4.54
C GLY A 142 4.92 11.66 -4.42
N GLN A 143 4.61 12.32 -5.54
CA GLN A 143 4.20 13.73 -5.57
C GLN A 143 2.87 13.98 -4.85
N THR A 144 2.06 12.95 -4.64
CA THR A 144 0.80 13.03 -3.87
C THR A 144 1.01 13.60 -2.47
N GLN A 145 2.20 13.38 -1.86
CA GLN A 145 2.58 13.97 -0.57
C GLN A 145 2.48 15.50 -0.58
N GLY A 146 2.80 16.15 -1.70
CA GLY A 146 2.73 17.60 -1.86
C GLY A 146 1.30 18.19 -1.91
N PHE A 147 0.27 17.35 -1.89
CA PHE A 147 -1.11 17.82 -1.81
C PHE A 147 -1.57 18.11 -0.37
N PHE A 148 -0.83 17.64 0.62
CA PHE A 148 -1.10 17.89 2.02
C PHE A 148 -0.15 18.95 2.58
N ASN A 149 -0.71 19.96 3.26
CA ASN A 149 0.09 21.05 3.86
C ASN A 149 0.60 20.70 5.28
N GLY A 150 0.53 19.47 5.69
CA GLY A 150 1.02 18.94 6.96
C GLY A 150 2.02 17.79 6.75
N PRO A 151 2.42 17.11 7.83
CA PRO A 151 3.28 15.93 7.76
C PRO A 151 2.59 14.78 7.01
N PHE A 152 3.25 14.27 5.97
CA PHE A 152 2.82 13.10 5.22
C PHE A 152 3.88 12.01 5.31
N ASP A 153 3.59 10.94 6.02
CA ASP A 153 4.50 9.80 6.14
C ASP A 153 4.23 8.80 5.00
N HIS A 154 5.08 8.84 3.98
CA HIS A 154 5.07 7.87 2.90
C HIS A 154 5.96 6.69 3.26
N LEU A 155 5.36 5.58 3.67
CA LEU A 155 6.05 4.35 4.02
C LEU A 155 6.33 3.51 2.77
N ILE A 156 7.41 2.74 2.81
CA ILE A 156 7.82 1.87 1.71
C ILE A 156 7.83 0.42 2.20
N ALA A 157 7.11 -0.46 1.51
CA ALA A 157 7.04 -1.89 1.84
C ALA A 157 8.31 -2.68 1.43
N MET A 158 9.24 -2.06 0.70
CA MET A 158 10.46 -2.72 0.19
C MET A 158 11.23 -3.53 1.24
N PRO A 159 11.43 -3.10 2.50
CA PRO A 159 12.15 -3.90 3.50
C PRO A 159 11.47 -5.24 3.79
N ILE A 160 10.14 -5.30 3.73
CA ILE A 160 9.36 -6.52 3.97
C ILE A 160 9.53 -7.49 2.81
N PHE A 161 9.40 -7.02 1.57
CA PHE A 161 9.64 -7.83 0.38
C PHE A 161 11.09 -8.30 0.28
N LYS A 162 12.05 -7.42 0.56
CA LYS A 162 13.48 -7.76 0.56
C LYS A 162 13.77 -8.91 1.52
N ARG A 163 13.26 -8.84 2.75
CA ARG A 163 13.40 -9.91 3.74
C ARG A 163 12.85 -11.22 3.20
N TRP A 164 11.60 -11.22 2.70
CA TRP A 164 10.99 -12.42 2.14
C TRP A 164 11.80 -12.99 0.98
N ILE A 165 12.30 -12.14 0.09
CA ILE A 165 13.14 -12.57 -1.05
C ILE A 165 14.40 -13.26 -0.55
N THR A 166 15.14 -12.65 0.38
CA THR A 166 16.43 -13.17 0.87
C THR A 166 16.28 -14.44 1.72
N GLU A 167 15.13 -14.62 2.38
CA GLU A 167 14.81 -15.83 3.13
C GLU A 167 14.44 -17.03 2.24
N ASN A 168 13.94 -16.78 1.03
CA ASN A 168 13.40 -17.81 0.15
C ASN A 168 14.24 -18.07 -1.11
N TYR A 169 15.09 -17.14 -1.52
CA TYR A 169 15.82 -17.19 -2.79
C TYR A 169 17.25 -16.67 -2.64
N ASN A 170 18.16 -17.22 -3.46
CA ASN A 170 19.52 -16.69 -3.58
C ASN A 170 19.51 -15.49 -4.56
N PRO A 171 19.96 -14.30 -4.15
CA PRO A 171 19.98 -13.12 -5.02
C PRO A 171 20.72 -13.31 -6.36
N LYS A 172 21.75 -14.19 -6.41
CA LYS A 172 22.50 -14.49 -7.65
C LYS A 172 21.66 -15.17 -8.74
N ASP A 173 20.55 -15.82 -8.35
CA ASP A 173 19.66 -16.52 -9.27
C ASP A 173 18.49 -15.62 -9.72
N ILE A 174 18.41 -14.39 -9.20
CA ILE A 174 17.30 -13.47 -9.42
C ILE A 174 17.67 -12.41 -10.45
N VAL A 175 16.67 -12.04 -11.27
CA VAL A 175 16.65 -10.80 -12.07
C VAL A 175 15.40 -10.02 -11.66
N MET A 176 15.58 -8.78 -11.20
CA MET A 176 14.46 -7.86 -11.00
C MET A 176 13.99 -7.38 -12.38
N VAL A 177 12.67 -7.39 -12.59
CA VAL A 177 12.10 -7.03 -13.89
C VAL A 177 11.13 -5.87 -13.74
N SER A 178 11.40 -4.78 -14.44
CA SER A 178 10.42 -3.70 -14.57
C SER A 178 9.34 -4.09 -15.57
N PRO A 179 8.06 -4.14 -15.21
CA PRO A 179 6.96 -4.52 -16.10
C PRO A 179 6.66 -3.47 -17.16
N ASP A 180 7.15 -2.24 -16.99
CA ASP A 180 7.05 -1.13 -17.94
C ASP A 180 8.05 0.00 -17.61
N ALA A 181 8.10 1.02 -18.46
CA ALA A 181 9.01 2.16 -18.31
C ALA A 181 8.73 3.01 -17.04
N GLY A 182 7.51 3.01 -16.54
CA GLY A 182 7.12 3.80 -15.35
C GLY A 182 7.66 3.21 -14.03
N ARG A 183 8.00 1.92 -14.01
CA ARG A 183 8.44 1.20 -12.81
C ARG A 183 9.96 0.93 -12.78
N VAL A 184 10.72 1.45 -13.73
CA VAL A 184 12.17 1.21 -13.83
C VAL A 184 12.89 1.65 -12.56
N LYS A 185 12.65 2.87 -12.06
CA LYS A 185 13.30 3.37 -10.84
C LYS A 185 13.04 2.47 -9.62
N MET A 186 11.82 1.97 -9.45
CA MET A 186 11.49 1.09 -8.34
C MET A 186 12.20 -0.26 -8.48
N SER A 187 12.16 -0.86 -9.67
CA SER A 187 12.86 -2.13 -9.96
C SER A 187 14.38 -2.00 -9.80
N GLU A 188 14.97 -0.87 -10.18
CA GLU A 188 16.38 -0.54 -9.98
C GLU A 188 16.75 -0.47 -8.49
N ARG A 189 15.90 0.14 -7.66
CA ARG A 189 16.12 0.18 -6.19
C ARG A 189 16.12 -1.22 -5.59
N TYR A 190 15.18 -2.07 -5.98
CA TYR A 190 15.18 -3.48 -5.55
C TYR A 190 16.43 -4.20 -6.02
N SER A 191 16.80 -4.08 -7.31
CA SER A 191 17.99 -4.68 -7.91
C SER A 191 19.25 -4.25 -7.13
N THR A 192 19.46 -2.95 -6.93
CA THR A 192 20.59 -2.40 -6.17
C THR A 192 20.61 -2.91 -4.73
N SER A 193 19.45 -2.87 -4.04
CA SER A 193 19.35 -3.28 -2.63
C SER A 193 19.58 -4.78 -2.40
N LEU A 194 19.28 -5.61 -3.39
CA LEU A 194 19.44 -7.06 -3.38
C LEU A 194 20.75 -7.53 -4.01
N GLY A 195 21.44 -6.66 -4.76
CA GLY A 195 22.62 -7.02 -5.55
C GLY A 195 22.29 -7.97 -6.72
N THR A 196 21.15 -7.74 -7.37
CA THR A 196 20.67 -8.55 -8.50
C THR A 196 20.78 -7.80 -9.82
N ASP A 197 20.67 -8.51 -10.94
CA ASP A 197 20.54 -7.89 -12.26
C ASP A 197 19.15 -7.25 -12.44
N LEU A 198 19.03 -6.34 -13.41
CA LEU A 198 17.81 -5.66 -13.80
C LEU A 198 17.48 -5.95 -15.28
N ALA A 199 16.21 -6.27 -15.55
CA ALA A 199 15.67 -6.33 -16.91
C ALA A 199 14.44 -5.43 -17.02
N ILE A 200 14.11 -4.98 -18.23
CA ILE A 200 13.02 -4.03 -18.48
C ILE A 200 12.15 -4.54 -19.63
N ILE A 201 10.84 -4.59 -19.41
CA ILE A 201 9.87 -4.85 -20.47
C ILE A 201 9.46 -3.51 -21.09
N HIS A 202 9.89 -3.26 -22.32
CA HIS A 202 9.51 -2.09 -23.09
C HIS A 202 8.28 -2.37 -23.94
N LYS A 203 7.24 -1.53 -23.81
CA LYS A 203 6.02 -1.58 -24.62
C LYS A 203 6.13 -0.58 -25.75
N HIS A 204 6.11 -1.07 -26.99
CA HIS A 204 6.05 -0.21 -28.19
C HIS A 204 4.60 -0.13 -28.67
N ARG A 205 3.99 1.04 -28.58
CA ARG A 205 2.68 1.32 -29.23
C ARG A 205 2.95 1.83 -30.63
N SER A 206 2.55 1.04 -31.64
CA SER A 206 2.58 1.53 -33.03
C SER A 206 1.63 2.72 -33.17
N THR A 207 2.16 3.88 -33.52
CA THR A 207 1.37 5.11 -33.78
C THR A 207 0.61 5.07 -35.10
N THR A 208 0.91 4.10 -35.98
CA THR A 208 0.45 4.11 -37.38
C THR A 208 -0.71 3.17 -37.68
N VAL A 209 -1.08 2.24 -36.81
CA VAL A 209 -2.20 1.30 -37.09
C VAL A 209 -3.03 1.09 -35.83
N LYS A 210 -4.27 1.60 -35.85
CA LYS A 210 -5.30 1.25 -34.86
C LYS A 210 -5.52 -0.28 -34.90
N ASN A 211 -5.40 -0.98 -33.76
CA ASN A 211 -5.62 -2.42 -33.57
C ASN A 211 -4.48 -3.40 -33.91
N LYS A 212 -3.20 -3.00 -33.97
CA LYS A 212 -2.09 -3.96 -33.93
C LYS A 212 -1.63 -4.24 -32.50
N SER A 213 -1.38 -5.54 -32.21
CA SER A 213 -0.84 -6.05 -30.96
C SER A 213 0.34 -5.23 -30.47
N GLU A 214 0.33 -4.82 -29.19
CA GLU A 214 1.48 -4.17 -28.54
C GLU A 214 2.70 -5.10 -28.66
N ALA A 215 3.72 -4.68 -29.42
CA ALA A 215 4.99 -5.36 -29.41
C ALA A 215 5.69 -5.05 -28.08
N ARG A 216 6.14 -6.09 -27.39
CA ARG A 216 6.89 -5.98 -26.14
C ARG A 216 8.29 -6.51 -26.37
N TYR A 217 9.28 -5.74 -25.97
CA TYR A 217 10.69 -6.09 -26.07
C TYR A 217 11.26 -6.21 -24.66
N LEU A 218 12.09 -7.23 -24.44
CA LEU A 218 12.86 -7.40 -23.23
C LEU A 218 14.25 -6.79 -23.42
N ILE A 219 14.67 -5.96 -22.50
CA ILE A 219 16.03 -5.43 -22.39
C ILE A 219 16.64 -6.06 -21.14
N GLY A 220 17.78 -6.71 -21.28
CA GLY A 220 18.44 -7.49 -20.22
C GLY A 220 18.34 -9.00 -20.47
N ASP A 221 19.13 -9.79 -19.72
CA ASP A 221 19.15 -11.25 -19.81
C ASP A 221 18.37 -11.89 -18.66
N VAL A 222 17.48 -12.81 -19.01
CA VAL A 222 16.62 -13.52 -18.04
C VAL A 222 16.76 -15.04 -18.16
N LYS A 223 17.62 -15.53 -19.06
CA LYS A 223 17.75 -16.96 -19.36
C LYS A 223 18.23 -17.75 -18.14
N GLY A 224 17.46 -18.74 -17.75
CA GLY A 224 17.75 -19.61 -16.60
C GLY A 224 17.59 -18.93 -15.22
N LYS A 225 17.13 -17.68 -15.18
CA LYS A 225 16.97 -16.90 -13.95
C LYS A 225 15.54 -16.94 -13.41
N ILE A 226 15.40 -16.61 -12.14
CA ILE A 226 14.13 -16.34 -11.47
C ILE A 226 13.81 -14.86 -11.69
N CYS A 227 12.77 -14.58 -12.46
CA CYS A 227 12.34 -13.21 -12.73
C CYS A 227 11.34 -12.73 -11.68
N MET A 228 11.64 -11.64 -11.00
CA MET A 228 10.73 -11.01 -10.06
C MET A 228 10.27 -9.65 -10.58
N THR A 229 8.97 -9.52 -10.88
CA THR A 229 8.37 -8.24 -11.26
C THR A 229 7.86 -7.52 -10.04
N PHE A 230 8.07 -6.20 -9.95
CA PHE A 230 7.50 -5.39 -8.88
C PHE A 230 6.59 -4.30 -9.45
N ASP A 231 5.41 -4.14 -8.85
CA ASP A 231 4.50 -3.01 -9.09
C ASP A 231 3.91 -2.51 -7.75
N ASP A 232 3.44 -1.26 -7.69
CA ASP A 232 2.77 -0.75 -6.49
C ASP A 232 1.45 -1.48 -6.23
N MET A 233 0.69 -1.80 -7.29
CA MET A 233 -0.59 -2.50 -7.15
C MET A 233 -0.84 -3.50 -8.28
N ILE A 234 -1.52 -4.60 -7.94
CA ILE A 234 -2.13 -5.52 -8.89
C ILE A 234 -3.64 -5.26 -8.87
N ASP A 235 -4.15 -4.59 -9.91
CA ASP A 235 -5.57 -4.29 -10.07
C ASP A 235 -6.27 -5.42 -10.87
N THR A 236 -6.38 -5.31 -12.18
CA THR A 236 -7.06 -6.31 -13.04
C THR A 236 -6.16 -7.46 -13.50
N ALA A 237 -4.89 -7.43 -13.18
CA ALA A 237 -3.83 -8.40 -13.50
C ALA A 237 -3.51 -8.61 -15.00
N GLY A 238 -4.15 -7.89 -15.92
CA GLY A 238 -3.96 -8.12 -17.36
C GLY A 238 -2.53 -7.85 -17.83
N THR A 239 -1.93 -6.75 -17.41
CA THR A 239 -0.58 -6.34 -17.82
C THR A 239 0.49 -7.30 -17.32
N ILE A 240 0.42 -7.69 -16.04
CA ILE A 240 1.45 -8.52 -15.42
C ILE A 240 1.40 -9.97 -15.93
N THR A 241 0.22 -10.53 -16.23
CA THR A 241 0.12 -11.90 -16.77
C THR A 241 0.78 -12.03 -18.14
N THR A 242 0.61 -11.02 -18.99
CA THR A 242 1.29 -10.98 -20.29
C THR A 242 2.83 -10.82 -20.14
N ALA A 243 3.27 -10.10 -19.10
CA ALA A 243 4.70 -9.98 -18.81
C ALA A 243 5.32 -11.34 -18.42
N ALA A 244 4.60 -12.14 -17.60
CA ALA A 244 5.06 -13.47 -17.21
C ALA A 244 5.24 -14.42 -18.41
N GLU A 245 4.29 -14.41 -19.35
CA GLU A 245 4.38 -15.20 -20.58
C GLU A 245 5.60 -14.83 -21.41
N LEU A 246 5.85 -13.52 -21.57
CA LEU A 246 7.03 -13.03 -22.30
C LEU A 246 8.33 -13.51 -21.64
N LEU A 247 8.47 -13.36 -20.33
CA LEU A 247 9.68 -13.74 -19.60
C LEU A 247 9.98 -15.24 -19.73
N LEU A 248 8.98 -16.10 -19.58
CA LEU A 248 9.15 -17.54 -19.77
C LEU A 248 9.52 -17.88 -21.21
N LYS A 249 8.93 -17.21 -22.21
CA LYS A 249 9.28 -17.35 -23.62
C LYS A 249 10.74 -16.94 -23.91
N GLN A 250 11.27 -16.00 -23.14
CA GLN A 250 12.66 -15.55 -23.21
C GLN A 250 13.62 -16.44 -22.38
N GLY A 251 13.12 -17.53 -21.81
CA GLY A 251 13.94 -18.53 -21.13
C GLY A 251 14.09 -18.34 -19.63
N ALA A 252 13.28 -17.51 -19.01
CA ALA A 252 13.23 -17.43 -17.54
C ALA A 252 12.88 -18.79 -16.95
N LYS A 253 13.53 -19.17 -15.85
CA LYS A 253 13.27 -20.41 -15.12
C LYS A 253 11.96 -20.36 -14.36
N GLU A 254 11.67 -19.23 -13.75
CA GLU A 254 10.52 -18.99 -12.89
C GLU A 254 10.14 -17.52 -12.97
N VAL A 255 8.85 -17.20 -12.79
CA VAL A 255 8.39 -15.82 -12.74
C VAL A 255 7.51 -15.61 -11.50
N ILE A 256 7.83 -14.58 -10.71
CA ILE A 256 7.16 -14.21 -9.48
C ILE A 256 6.69 -12.76 -9.60
N ALA A 257 5.43 -12.49 -9.21
CA ALA A 257 4.93 -11.14 -9.08
C ALA A 257 5.06 -10.66 -7.64
N LEU A 258 5.55 -9.44 -7.45
CA LEU A 258 5.59 -8.75 -6.16
C LEU A 258 4.75 -7.48 -6.29
N SER A 259 3.91 -7.18 -5.30
CA SER A 259 3.13 -5.94 -5.30
C SER A 259 2.73 -5.55 -3.88
N THR A 260 2.79 -4.26 -3.59
CA THR A 260 2.37 -3.78 -2.28
C THR A 260 0.87 -3.94 -2.10
N HIS A 261 0.07 -3.54 -3.10
CA HIS A 261 -1.38 -3.55 -2.97
C HIS A 261 -2.02 -4.61 -3.86
N GLY A 262 -2.54 -5.67 -3.25
CA GLY A 262 -3.35 -6.67 -3.94
C GLY A 262 -4.79 -6.21 -4.09
N VAL A 263 -5.07 -5.31 -5.02
CA VAL A 263 -6.42 -4.76 -5.24
C VAL A 263 -7.36 -5.81 -5.84
N PHE A 264 -6.86 -6.62 -6.76
CA PHE A 264 -7.51 -7.79 -7.35
C PHE A 264 -8.94 -7.53 -7.88
N SER A 265 -9.12 -6.42 -8.59
CA SER A 265 -10.43 -6.03 -9.12
C SER A 265 -10.90 -6.93 -10.26
N GLY A 266 -12.22 -7.14 -10.32
CA GLY A 266 -12.89 -7.83 -11.42
C GLY A 266 -12.31 -9.23 -11.68
N PRO A 267 -11.80 -9.53 -12.90
CA PRO A 267 -11.32 -10.86 -13.26
C PRO A 267 -9.88 -11.18 -12.78
N ALA A 268 -9.30 -10.37 -11.89
CA ALA A 268 -7.89 -10.50 -11.52
C ALA A 268 -7.52 -11.87 -10.98
N LEU A 269 -8.29 -12.39 -10.02
CA LEU A 269 -7.99 -13.67 -9.36
C LEU A 269 -8.03 -14.85 -10.35
N GLU A 270 -9.01 -14.87 -11.25
CA GLU A 270 -9.09 -15.90 -12.29
C GLU A 270 -7.93 -15.79 -13.29
N ARG A 271 -7.55 -14.57 -13.69
CA ARG A 271 -6.38 -14.36 -14.55
C ARG A 271 -5.09 -14.82 -13.87
N LEU A 272 -4.92 -14.52 -12.59
CA LEU A 272 -3.75 -14.91 -11.81
C LEU A 272 -3.70 -16.43 -11.62
N LYS A 273 -4.84 -17.07 -11.35
CA LYS A 273 -4.94 -18.54 -11.28
C LYS A 273 -4.49 -19.19 -12.58
N GLY A 274 -4.96 -18.71 -13.73
CA GLY A 274 -4.56 -19.19 -15.06
C GLY A 274 -3.20 -18.71 -15.54
N SER A 275 -2.54 -17.78 -14.83
CA SER A 275 -1.27 -17.20 -15.24
C SER A 275 -0.08 -18.15 -15.10
N LYS A 276 1.05 -17.76 -15.67
CA LYS A 276 2.32 -18.46 -15.58
C LYS A 276 3.17 -18.07 -14.37
N PHE A 277 2.67 -17.22 -13.47
CA PHE A 277 3.34 -16.95 -12.21
C PHE A 277 3.36 -18.21 -11.34
N SER A 278 4.50 -18.47 -10.71
CA SER A 278 4.63 -19.48 -9.66
C SER A 278 4.11 -18.96 -8.32
N LYS A 279 4.37 -17.68 -8.02
CA LYS A 279 3.91 -16.99 -6.81
C LYS A 279 3.53 -15.55 -7.13
N ILE A 280 2.60 -15.05 -6.35
CA ILE A 280 2.14 -13.66 -6.35
C ILE A 280 2.23 -13.19 -4.90
N VAL A 281 3.21 -12.36 -4.60
CA VAL A 281 3.50 -11.92 -3.23
C VAL A 281 2.96 -10.50 -3.06
N VAL A 282 2.06 -10.32 -2.12
CA VAL A 282 1.46 -9.01 -1.82
C VAL A 282 1.59 -8.70 -0.35
N SER A 283 1.46 -7.43 0.03
CA SER A 283 1.29 -7.08 1.42
C SER A 283 -0.18 -7.09 1.84
N ASP A 284 -0.44 -7.13 3.15
CA ASP A 284 -1.78 -7.02 3.72
C ASP A 284 -2.23 -5.57 3.95
N THR A 285 -1.78 -4.63 3.13
CA THR A 285 -2.36 -3.26 3.09
C THR A 285 -3.85 -3.26 2.78
N LEU A 286 -4.31 -4.33 2.14
CA LEU A 286 -5.72 -4.64 1.85
C LEU A 286 -6.09 -6.00 2.44
N PRO A 287 -7.38 -6.25 2.74
CA PRO A 287 -7.84 -7.55 3.19
C PRO A 287 -7.43 -8.67 2.23
N ALA A 288 -7.17 -9.85 2.78
CA ALA A 288 -6.88 -11.02 1.97
C ALA A 288 -8.01 -11.28 0.95
N PRO A 289 -7.68 -11.66 -0.28
CA PRO A 289 -8.69 -11.94 -1.29
C PRO A 289 -9.54 -13.17 -0.91
N ALA A 290 -10.76 -13.24 -1.46
CA ALA A 290 -11.70 -14.33 -1.20
C ALA A 290 -11.17 -15.72 -1.61
N ASN A 291 -10.24 -15.78 -2.57
CA ASN A 291 -9.48 -16.98 -2.93
C ASN A 291 -8.02 -16.63 -3.21
N ASP A 292 -7.14 -17.60 -3.08
CA ASP A 292 -5.70 -17.47 -3.19
C ASP A 292 -5.16 -17.70 -4.62
N ALA A 293 -6.00 -17.58 -5.64
CA ALA A 293 -5.67 -17.85 -7.03
C ALA A 293 -5.06 -19.26 -7.25
N GLY A 294 -5.57 -20.25 -6.54
CA GLY A 294 -5.10 -21.64 -6.61
C GLY A 294 -3.79 -21.89 -5.84
N GLY A 295 -3.62 -21.25 -4.70
CA GLY A 295 -2.44 -21.39 -3.83
C GLY A 295 -1.24 -20.56 -4.24
N LYS A 296 -1.40 -19.61 -5.17
CA LYS A 296 -0.27 -18.79 -5.65
C LYS A 296 -0.05 -17.52 -4.84
N ILE A 297 -1.06 -17.01 -4.13
CA ILE A 297 -0.96 -15.76 -3.40
C ILE A 297 -0.27 -15.97 -2.05
N VAL A 298 0.79 -15.22 -1.81
CA VAL A 298 1.51 -15.13 -0.54
C VAL A 298 1.30 -13.72 0.00
N THR A 299 0.81 -13.62 1.23
CA THR A 299 0.54 -12.33 1.88
C THR A 299 1.57 -12.06 2.97
N LEU A 300 2.22 -10.90 2.89
CA LEU A 300 3.21 -10.42 3.87
C LEU A 300 2.57 -9.35 4.74
N SER A 301 2.79 -9.42 6.07
CA SER A 301 2.20 -8.43 6.95
C SER A 301 2.94 -7.09 6.92
N ILE A 302 2.17 -6.00 6.72
CA ILE A 302 2.64 -4.62 6.82
C ILE A 302 2.47 -4.06 8.25
N ALA A 303 1.77 -4.78 9.14
CA ALA A 303 1.51 -4.32 10.50
C ALA A 303 2.77 -3.91 11.27
N PRO A 304 3.90 -4.64 11.20
CA PRO A 304 5.12 -4.22 11.89
C PRO A 304 5.61 -2.83 11.47
N LEU A 305 5.55 -2.53 10.17
CA LEU A 305 6.00 -1.24 9.64
C LEU A 305 5.11 -0.10 10.10
N ILE A 306 3.79 -0.28 10.03
CA ILE A 306 2.83 0.74 10.46
C ILE A 306 2.92 0.95 11.98
N ALA A 307 3.00 -0.12 12.77
CA ALA A 307 3.11 -0.04 14.21
C ALA A 307 4.40 0.65 14.67
N ASP A 308 5.55 0.29 14.09
CA ASP A 308 6.82 0.92 14.42
C ASP A 308 6.82 2.41 14.03
N THR A 309 6.13 2.79 12.94
CA THR A 309 5.94 4.18 12.55
C THR A 309 5.04 4.94 13.53
N ILE A 310 3.93 4.35 13.96
CA ILE A 310 3.05 4.93 14.99
C ILE A 310 3.84 5.16 16.29
N ALA A 311 4.65 4.18 16.71
CA ALA A 311 5.49 4.29 17.89
C ALA A 311 6.50 5.44 17.77
N ALA A 312 7.17 5.57 16.63
CA ALA A 312 8.14 6.64 16.36
C ALA A 312 7.48 8.03 16.40
N ILE A 313 6.31 8.18 15.75
CA ILE A 313 5.54 9.43 15.76
C ILE A 313 5.14 9.80 17.19
N PHE A 314 4.64 8.83 17.97
CA PHE A 314 4.23 9.07 19.35
C PHE A 314 5.41 9.42 20.27
N ALA A 315 6.59 8.84 20.01
CA ALA A 315 7.81 9.11 20.76
C ALA A 315 8.53 10.40 20.32
N ASP A 316 7.99 11.13 19.32
CA ASP A 316 8.62 12.28 18.66
C ASP A 316 10.00 11.91 18.05
N GLU A 317 10.13 10.64 17.58
CA GLU A 317 11.32 10.10 16.92
C GLU A 317 11.23 10.18 15.39
N SER A 318 12.37 9.98 14.72
CA SER A 318 12.47 10.05 13.27
C SER A 318 11.87 8.81 12.59
N VAL A 319 10.82 8.98 11.81
CA VAL A 319 10.26 7.93 10.94
C VAL A 319 11.27 7.51 9.85
N SER A 320 12.09 8.43 9.32
CA SER A 320 13.09 8.11 8.30
C SER A 320 14.16 7.13 8.78
N ALA A 321 14.41 7.06 10.08
CA ALA A 321 15.36 6.10 10.67
C ALA A 321 14.91 4.64 10.46
N LEU A 322 13.60 4.38 10.35
CA LEU A 322 13.03 3.04 10.08
C LEU A 322 13.40 2.52 8.68
N PHE A 323 13.81 3.41 7.79
CA PHE A 323 14.14 3.12 6.39
C PHE A 323 15.61 3.40 6.05
N GLU A 324 16.48 3.58 7.06
CA GLU A 324 17.88 3.95 6.84
C GLU A 324 18.05 5.19 5.93
N GLY A 325 17.09 6.13 5.99
CA GLY A 325 17.02 7.30 5.11
C GLY A 325 16.52 7.05 3.69
N ASN A 326 16.14 5.83 3.34
CA ASN A 326 15.74 5.42 1.97
C ASN A 326 14.22 5.48 1.71
N ASN A 327 13.46 6.25 2.47
CA ASN A 327 12.01 6.39 2.31
C ASN A 327 11.57 7.44 1.28
N GLN A 328 12.51 8.06 0.56
CA GLN A 328 12.19 9.00 -0.52
C GLN A 328 12.29 8.30 -1.88
N ILE A 329 11.22 8.38 -2.67
CA ILE A 329 11.13 7.84 -4.04
C ILE A 329 11.38 8.96 -5.03
#